data_817bfafc70571402573c8c8f404418b2
#
_entry.id   817bfafc70571402573c8c8f404418b2
#
_cell.length_a   1.000
_cell.length_b   1.000
_cell.length_c   1.000
_cell.angle_alpha   90.00
_cell.angle_beta   90.00
_cell.angle_gamma   90.00
#
_symmetry.space_group_name_H-M   'P 1'
#
loop_
_entity.id
_entity.type
_entity.pdbx_description
1 polymer ?
#
loop_
_entity_poly.entity_id
_entity_poly.type
_entity_poly.pdbx_seq_one_letter_code
_entity_poly.pdbx_strand_id
1 'polypeptide(L)'
;MYKRQVIDFHSHILPGIDDGSRNVETSIGMLRMCKEHGVDTMIATPHFYADSNTVERFIDSRQKAYDKVMAENMDIPQIIMGAEVAFFAGISRAEKTDALKVEGTDIMFLEMPFVTWSDSVVQEVRDLIEKRHFHIILAHIERFLQIPGNKPYVRQILELPVTVQVNAETLLDFRQKGKMLKMFKKGQAHIIGSDCHGMHHRVPNLWLGREVLEKKLGHEFLENMDSYGTKLLKEHQIHP
;
A
#
# COMPACT_ATOMS: atom_id res chain seq x y z
N MET A 1 -19.51 -9.23 -15.98
CA MET A 1 -18.39 -8.34 -16.33
C MET A 1 -18.15 -7.42 -15.12
N TYR A 2 -17.03 -7.54 -14.44
CA TYR A 2 -16.77 -6.70 -13.26
C TYR A 2 -16.43 -5.28 -13.71
N LYS A 3 -17.04 -4.27 -13.07
CA LYS A 3 -16.71 -2.87 -13.32
C LYS A 3 -15.25 -2.66 -12.88
N ARG A 4 -14.40 -2.17 -13.75
CA ARG A 4 -13.03 -1.79 -13.46
C ARG A 4 -13.05 -0.71 -12.39
N GLN A 5 -12.24 -0.89 -11.35
CA GLN A 5 -12.09 0.08 -10.27
C GLN A 5 -10.69 0.67 -10.28
N VAL A 6 -10.60 1.96 -10.04
CA VAL A 6 -9.34 2.65 -9.75
C VAL A 6 -9.12 2.59 -8.24
N ILE A 7 -8.10 1.83 -7.84
CA ILE A 7 -7.80 1.59 -6.43
C ILE A 7 -6.49 2.28 -6.06
N ASP A 8 -6.53 3.10 -5.02
CA ASP A 8 -5.34 3.59 -4.35
C ASP A 8 -4.93 2.60 -3.26
N PHE A 9 -3.82 1.90 -3.48
CA PHE A 9 -3.39 0.81 -2.60
C PHE A 9 -2.62 1.28 -1.37
N HIS A 10 -2.29 2.57 -1.25
CA HIS A 10 -1.49 3.08 -0.15
C HIS A 10 -1.86 4.52 0.17
N SER A 11 -2.40 4.75 1.37
CA SER A 11 -2.82 6.09 1.80
C SER A 11 -2.87 6.24 3.32
N HIS A 12 -2.52 7.43 3.82
CA HIS A 12 -2.57 7.79 5.24
C HIS A 12 -3.69 8.81 5.48
N ILE A 13 -4.90 8.42 5.06
CA ILE A 13 -6.10 9.28 5.08
C ILE A 13 -6.84 9.30 6.42
N LEU A 14 -6.52 8.39 7.36
CA LEU A 14 -7.21 8.34 8.66
C LEU A 14 -6.68 9.41 9.61
N PRO A 15 -7.57 10.21 10.27
CA PRO A 15 -7.15 11.39 11.00
C PRO A 15 -6.49 11.07 12.35
N GLY A 16 -5.29 11.61 12.56
CA GLY A 16 -4.60 11.64 13.86
C GLY A 16 -4.13 10.26 14.36
N ILE A 17 -3.89 9.32 13.48
CA ILE A 17 -3.39 7.98 13.82
C ILE A 17 -1.88 7.84 13.64
N ASP A 18 -1.33 8.51 12.65
CA ASP A 18 0.09 8.52 12.28
C ASP A 18 0.53 9.92 11.80
N ASP A 19 1.59 10.01 10.99
CA ASP A 19 2.08 11.25 10.39
C ASP A 19 1.31 11.70 9.15
N GLY A 20 0.23 10.99 8.80
CA GLY A 20 -0.67 11.32 7.69
C GLY A 20 -1.64 12.45 8.03
N SER A 21 -2.93 12.23 7.77
CA SER A 21 -3.97 13.21 8.02
C SER A 21 -4.03 13.63 9.49
N ARG A 22 -3.93 14.94 9.76
CA ARG A 22 -3.94 15.48 11.15
C ARG A 22 -5.33 15.52 11.76
N ASN A 23 -6.37 15.68 10.95
CA ASN A 23 -7.75 15.87 11.40
C ASN A 23 -8.74 15.46 10.30
N VAL A 24 -10.02 15.38 10.67
CA VAL A 24 -11.10 14.97 9.77
C VAL A 24 -11.19 15.87 8.54
N GLU A 25 -11.02 17.18 8.68
CA GLU A 25 -11.07 18.14 7.58
C GLU A 25 -10.00 17.81 6.51
N THR A 26 -8.77 17.55 6.94
CA THR A 26 -7.67 17.12 6.05
C THR A 26 -8.01 15.79 5.36
N SER A 27 -8.55 14.82 6.11
CA SER A 27 -8.99 13.52 5.57
C SER A 27 -10.01 13.70 4.45
N ILE A 28 -11.05 14.47 4.72
CA ILE A 28 -12.14 14.75 3.77
C ILE A 28 -11.60 15.49 2.54
N GLY A 29 -10.68 16.46 2.73
CA GLY A 29 -10.02 17.16 1.63
C GLY A 29 -9.28 16.20 0.69
N MET A 30 -8.48 15.27 1.24
CA MET A 30 -7.78 14.25 0.46
C MET A 30 -8.74 13.29 -0.25
N LEU A 31 -9.77 12.80 0.44
CA LEU A 31 -10.77 11.89 -0.12
C LEU A 31 -11.57 12.52 -1.25
N ARG A 32 -11.98 13.78 -1.11
CA ARG A 32 -12.66 14.54 -2.18
C ARG A 32 -11.76 14.67 -3.41
N MET A 33 -10.51 15.07 -3.21
CA MET A 33 -9.54 15.20 -4.31
C MET A 33 -9.36 13.87 -5.04
N CYS A 34 -9.25 12.74 -4.33
CA CYS A 34 -9.19 11.42 -4.93
C CYS A 34 -10.46 11.09 -5.71
N LYS A 35 -11.65 11.37 -5.16
CA LYS A 35 -12.94 11.15 -5.81
C LYS A 35 -13.08 11.95 -7.10
N GLU A 36 -12.74 13.23 -7.06
CA GLU A 36 -12.77 14.15 -8.23
C GLU A 36 -11.87 13.67 -9.37
N HIS A 37 -10.78 12.98 -9.05
CA HIS A 37 -9.85 12.38 -10.02
C HIS A 37 -10.15 10.92 -10.34
N GLY A 38 -11.33 10.42 -9.98
CA GLY A 38 -11.84 9.12 -10.41
C GLY A 38 -11.28 7.92 -9.64
N VAL A 39 -10.79 8.12 -8.42
CA VAL A 39 -10.46 7.01 -7.51
C VAL A 39 -11.76 6.44 -6.95
N ASP A 40 -11.98 5.15 -7.14
CA ASP A 40 -13.18 4.45 -6.65
C ASP A 40 -12.99 3.91 -5.22
N THR A 41 -11.80 3.44 -4.90
CA THR A 41 -11.47 2.79 -3.62
C THR A 41 -10.10 3.24 -3.12
N MET A 42 -9.99 3.47 -1.82
CA MET A 42 -8.72 3.75 -1.14
C MET A 42 -8.48 2.74 -0.03
N ILE A 43 -7.30 2.14 -0.02
CA ILE A 43 -6.88 1.34 1.12
C ILE A 43 -6.18 2.28 2.10
N ALA A 44 -6.81 2.47 3.27
CA ALA A 44 -6.23 3.24 4.35
C ALA A 44 -5.19 2.37 5.07
N THR A 45 -3.93 2.73 4.95
CA THR A 45 -2.77 1.98 5.46
C THR A 45 -1.97 2.79 6.47
N PRO A 46 -2.57 3.25 7.60
CA PRO A 46 -1.79 3.95 8.60
C PRO A 46 -0.65 3.09 9.12
N HIS A 47 0.45 3.74 9.53
CA HIS A 47 1.63 3.06 10.04
C HIS A 47 1.35 2.25 11.30
N PHE A 48 1.84 1.01 11.32
CA PHE A 48 1.94 0.18 12.52
C PHE A 48 3.39 -0.12 12.86
N TYR A 49 3.86 0.35 14.00
CA TYR A 49 5.18 0.10 14.57
C TYR A 49 5.06 -0.75 15.83
N ALA A 50 5.60 -1.98 15.81
CA ALA A 50 5.47 -2.93 16.92
C ALA A 50 6.27 -2.53 18.19
N ASP A 51 7.23 -1.63 18.07
CA ASP A 51 8.02 -1.10 19.19
C ASP A 51 7.30 0.00 19.99
N SER A 52 6.32 0.66 19.37
CA SER A 52 5.61 1.80 19.95
C SER A 52 4.11 1.57 20.12
N ASN A 53 3.57 0.48 19.55
CA ASN A 53 2.14 0.21 19.64
C ASN A 53 1.83 -1.27 19.81
N THR A 54 0.72 -1.60 20.47
CA THR A 54 0.15 -2.95 20.43
C THR A 54 -0.90 -3.05 19.33
N VAL A 55 -1.12 -4.27 18.83
CA VAL A 55 -2.11 -4.51 17.77
C VAL A 55 -3.50 -4.03 18.20
N GLU A 56 -3.90 -4.31 19.45
CA GLU A 56 -5.24 -3.93 19.96
C GLU A 56 -5.42 -2.42 20.01
N ARG A 57 -4.42 -1.69 20.51
CA ARG A 57 -4.48 -0.21 20.57
C ARG A 57 -4.52 0.39 19.18
N PHE A 58 -3.74 -0.15 18.24
CA PHE A 58 -3.73 0.29 16.86
C PHE A 58 -5.10 0.09 16.21
N ILE A 59 -5.70 -1.10 16.34
CA ILE A 59 -7.01 -1.43 15.76
C ILE A 59 -8.09 -0.52 16.33
N ASP A 60 -8.12 -0.30 17.66
CA ASP A 60 -9.07 0.61 18.31
C ASP A 60 -8.91 2.05 17.79
N SER A 61 -7.67 2.53 17.68
CA SER A 61 -7.38 3.87 17.17
C SER A 61 -7.78 4.02 15.69
N ARG A 62 -7.48 3.00 14.88
CA ARG A 62 -7.83 2.95 13.45
C ARG A 62 -9.36 2.99 13.27
N GLN A 63 -10.10 2.19 14.02
CA GLN A 63 -11.55 2.17 13.96
C GLN A 63 -12.14 3.54 14.36
N LYS A 64 -11.69 4.12 15.45
CA LYS A 64 -12.14 5.46 15.89
C LYS A 64 -11.84 6.56 14.86
N ALA A 65 -10.69 6.48 14.18
CA ALA A 65 -10.34 7.42 13.14
C ALA A 65 -11.23 7.25 11.90
N TYR A 66 -11.49 6.00 11.49
CA TYR A 66 -12.42 5.67 10.42
C TYR A 66 -13.85 6.17 10.72
N ASP A 67 -14.37 5.88 11.91
CA ASP A 67 -15.72 6.29 12.32
C ASP A 67 -15.89 7.82 12.23
N LYS A 68 -14.87 8.59 12.61
CA LYS A 68 -14.89 10.06 12.49
C LYS A 68 -15.00 10.52 11.04
N VAL A 69 -14.32 9.87 10.10
CA VAL A 69 -14.42 10.19 8.67
C VAL A 69 -15.80 9.84 8.13
N MET A 70 -16.31 8.65 8.49
CA MET A 70 -17.62 8.18 8.02
C MET A 70 -18.79 8.98 8.58
N ALA A 71 -18.63 9.58 9.77
CA ALA A 71 -19.64 10.45 10.37
C ALA A 71 -19.95 11.72 9.56
N GLU A 72 -19.01 12.15 8.69
CA GLU A 72 -19.20 13.30 7.80
C GLU A 72 -20.20 13.04 6.66
N ASN A 73 -20.56 11.78 6.44
CA ASN A 73 -21.58 11.34 5.45
C ASN A 73 -21.39 11.97 4.05
N MET A 74 -20.16 11.97 3.55
CA MET A 74 -19.78 12.59 2.28
C MET A 74 -19.69 11.56 1.15
N ASP A 75 -19.89 12.02 -0.10
CA ASP A 75 -19.58 11.20 -1.30
C ASP A 75 -18.05 11.16 -1.49
N ILE A 76 -17.46 10.08 -1.04
CA ILE A 76 -16.02 9.80 -1.05
C ILE A 76 -15.75 8.44 -1.68
N PRO A 77 -14.50 8.12 -2.05
CA PRO A 77 -14.13 6.76 -2.44
C PRO A 77 -14.47 5.77 -1.33
N GLN A 78 -14.75 4.52 -1.71
CA GLN A 78 -14.84 3.45 -0.71
C GLN A 78 -13.52 3.35 0.06
N ILE A 79 -13.58 3.28 1.38
CA ILE A 79 -12.40 3.08 2.24
C ILE A 79 -12.37 1.63 2.68
N ILE A 80 -11.26 0.95 2.45
CA ILE A 80 -10.96 -0.37 3.01
C ILE A 80 -9.84 -0.16 4.04
N MET A 81 -10.05 -0.62 5.26
CA MET A 81 -9.04 -0.45 6.32
C MET A 81 -7.92 -1.49 6.17
N GLY A 82 -6.69 -1.04 6.38
CA GLY A 82 -5.48 -1.86 6.40
C GLY A 82 -4.51 -1.34 7.45
N ALA A 83 -3.25 -1.66 7.27
CA ALA A 83 -2.12 -1.09 7.99
C ALA A 83 -0.87 -1.19 7.12
N GLU A 84 -0.04 -0.16 7.10
CA GLU A 84 1.34 -0.29 6.66
C GLU A 84 2.17 -0.81 7.82
N VAL A 85 2.44 -2.11 7.80
CA VAL A 85 3.14 -2.79 8.88
C VAL A 85 4.65 -2.62 8.67
N ALA A 86 5.29 -1.84 9.54
CA ALA A 86 6.74 -1.75 9.54
C ALA A 86 7.35 -3.10 9.93
N PHE A 87 8.31 -3.56 9.14
CA PHE A 87 9.03 -4.81 9.41
C PHE A 87 9.71 -4.79 10.78
N PHE A 88 9.56 -5.86 11.53
CA PHE A 88 10.30 -6.11 12.76
C PHE A 88 10.77 -7.56 12.84
N ALA A 89 11.88 -7.80 13.53
CA ALA A 89 12.42 -9.15 13.70
C ALA A 89 11.42 -10.06 14.44
N GLY A 90 11.11 -11.20 13.87
CA GLY A 90 10.11 -12.14 14.41
C GLY A 90 8.67 -11.88 13.99
N ILE A 91 8.44 -10.98 13.03
CA ILE A 91 7.09 -10.66 12.50
C ILE A 91 6.33 -11.91 12.05
N SER A 92 7.01 -12.90 11.49
CA SER A 92 6.39 -14.17 11.04
C SER A 92 5.88 -15.03 12.19
N ARG A 93 6.38 -14.82 13.40
CA ARG A 93 6.00 -15.56 14.63
C ARG A 93 5.13 -14.72 15.58
N ALA A 94 4.97 -13.42 15.28
CA ALA A 94 4.21 -12.53 16.13
C ALA A 94 2.72 -12.91 16.13
N GLU A 95 2.15 -13.00 17.33
CA GLU A 95 0.71 -13.20 17.48
C GLU A 95 -0.08 -11.98 17.07
N LYS A 96 -1.36 -12.17 16.70
CA LYS A 96 -2.33 -11.10 16.40
C LYS A 96 -2.03 -10.27 15.15
N THR A 97 -0.92 -10.51 14.44
CA THR A 97 -0.62 -9.79 13.17
C THR A 97 -1.69 -9.98 12.10
N ASP A 98 -2.53 -11.02 12.24
CA ASP A 98 -3.71 -11.22 11.39
C ASP A 98 -4.69 -10.04 11.39
N ALA A 99 -4.78 -9.30 12.49
CA ALA A 99 -5.63 -8.12 12.60
C ALA A 99 -5.08 -6.87 11.85
N LEU A 100 -3.82 -6.93 11.39
CA LEU A 100 -3.16 -5.86 10.63
C LEU A 100 -3.35 -5.99 9.12
N LYS A 101 -3.98 -7.07 8.65
CA LYS A 101 -4.27 -7.29 7.23
C LYS A 101 -5.26 -6.24 6.69
N VAL A 102 -5.29 -6.13 5.38
CA VAL A 102 -6.36 -5.41 4.68
C VAL A 102 -7.69 -6.10 5.01
N GLU A 103 -8.66 -5.33 5.44
CA GLU A 103 -9.94 -5.80 5.97
C GLU A 103 -10.63 -6.78 5.00
N GLY A 104 -11.07 -7.92 5.53
CA GLY A 104 -11.73 -8.95 4.76
C GLY A 104 -10.81 -9.78 3.84
N THR A 105 -9.49 -9.64 3.97
CA THR A 105 -8.51 -10.36 3.14
C THR A 105 -7.40 -11.03 3.95
N ASP A 106 -6.56 -11.84 3.27
CA ASP A 106 -5.29 -12.35 3.82
C ASP A 106 -4.08 -11.47 3.46
N ILE A 107 -4.32 -10.28 2.90
CA ILE A 107 -3.29 -9.36 2.43
C ILE A 107 -2.67 -8.58 3.59
N MET A 108 -1.34 -8.64 3.73
CA MET A 108 -0.56 -7.77 4.61
C MET A 108 0.24 -6.77 3.78
N PHE A 109 0.08 -5.49 4.07
CA PHE A 109 0.87 -4.42 3.47
C PHE A 109 2.13 -4.20 4.32
N LEU A 110 3.30 -4.53 3.77
CA LEU A 110 4.56 -4.63 4.51
C LEU A 110 5.56 -3.55 4.06
N GLU A 111 5.96 -2.70 5.00
CA GLU A 111 7.08 -1.78 4.84
C GLU A 111 8.37 -2.45 5.29
N MET A 112 9.31 -2.62 4.37
CA MET A 112 10.58 -3.26 4.66
C MET A 112 11.51 -2.32 5.46
N PRO A 113 12.52 -2.85 6.20
CA PRO A 113 13.37 -1.98 7.03
C PRO A 113 14.28 -1.09 6.18
N PHE A 114 14.45 0.17 6.61
CA PHE A 114 15.30 1.19 5.96
C PHE A 114 16.81 1.02 6.28
N VAL A 115 17.26 -0.22 6.30
CA VAL A 115 18.66 -0.61 6.50
C VAL A 115 19.05 -1.62 5.44
N THR A 116 20.35 -1.96 5.37
CA THR A 116 20.77 -3.11 4.53
C THR A 116 20.15 -4.38 5.07
N TRP A 117 19.46 -5.13 4.20
CA TRP A 117 18.80 -6.37 4.55
C TRP A 117 19.78 -7.51 4.74
N SER A 118 19.31 -8.60 5.29
CA SER A 118 20.05 -9.86 5.50
C SER A 118 19.18 -11.03 5.05
N ASP A 119 19.76 -12.21 4.97
CA ASP A 119 19.02 -13.43 4.68
C ASP A 119 17.90 -13.69 5.70
N SER A 120 18.06 -13.27 6.96
CA SER A 120 17.00 -13.39 7.97
C SER A 120 15.79 -12.50 7.66
N VAL A 121 15.98 -11.32 7.09
CA VAL A 121 14.88 -10.44 6.64
C VAL A 121 14.09 -11.11 5.51
N VAL A 122 14.79 -11.69 4.53
CA VAL A 122 14.16 -12.43 3.43
C VAL A 122 13.41 -13.65 3.96
N GLN A 123 14.00 -14.35 4.94
CA GLN A 123 13.39 -15.53 5.53
C GLN A 123 12.09 -15.19 6.31
N GLU A 124 12.04 -14.07 7.02
CA GLU A 124 10.80 -13.62 7.69
C GLU A 124 9.68 -13.38 6.67
N VAL A 125 9.98 -12.73 5.53
CA VAL A 125 8.98 -12.54 4.47
C VAL A 125 8.52 -13.88 3.88
N ARG A 126 9.44 -14.81 3.63
CA ARG A 126 9.12 -16.16 3.18
C ARG A 126 8.21 -16.87 4.19
N ASP A 127 8.53 -16.79 5.48
CA ASP A 127 7.75 -17.42 6.55
C ASP A 127 6.35 -16.81 6.69
N LEU A 128 6.18 -15.51 6.47
CA LEU A 128 4.85 -14.88 6.40
C LEU A 128 4.01 -15.51 5.27
N ILE A 129 4.61 -15.76 4.12
CA ILE A 129 3.91 -16.33 2.96
C ILE A 129 3.65 -17.83 3.17
N GLU A 130 4.69 -18.60 3.48
CA GLU A 130 4.61 -20.08 3.48
C GLU A 130 3.98 -20.67 4.75
N LYS A 131 4.20 -20.04 5.93
CA LYS A 131 3.73 -20.54 7.21
C LYS A 131 2.48 -19.84 7.73
N ARG A 132 2.34 -18.53 7.44
CA ARG A 132 1.20 -17.73 7.88
C ARG A 132 0.14 -17.56 6.80
N HIS A 133 0.45 -17.96 5.56
CA HIS A 133 -0.42 -17.85 4.40
C HIS A 133 -0.89 -16.42 4.13
N PHE A 134 -0.02 -15.44 4.39
CA PHE A 134 -0.29 -14.05 4.04
C PHE A 134 0.10 -13.78 2.59
N HIS A 135 -0.74 -13.06 1.87
CA HIS A 135 -0.33 -12.42 0.64
C HIS A 135 0.36 -11.09 0.98
N ILE A 136 1.61 -10.94 0.58
CA ILE A 136 2.40 -9.75 0.93
C ILE A 136 2.33 -8.72 -0.20
N ILE A 137 1.89 -7.49 0.13
CA ILE A 137 2.14 -6.31 -0.69
C ILE A 137 3.36 -5.58 -0.11
N LEU A 138 4.41 -5.46 -0.90
CA LEU A 138 5.59 -4.65 -0.52
C LEU A 138 5.31 -3.18 -0.81
N ALA A 139 5.34 -2.36 0.23
CA ALA A 139 5.20 -0.91 0.12
C ALA A 139 6.39 -0.29 -0.64
N HIS A 140 6.14 0.73 -1.42
CA HIS A 140 7.10 1.65 -2.06
C HIS A 140 8.51 1.08 -2.28
N ILE A 141 8.59 -0.01 -3.08
CA ILE A 141 9.83 -0.76 -3.35
C ILE A 141 10.99 0.13 -3.80
N GLU A 142 10.71 1.27 -4.44
CA GLU A 142 11.70 2.22 -4.92
C GLU A 142 12.59 2.77 -3.81
N ARG A 143 12.07 2.92 -2.59
CA ARG A 143 12.85 3.40 -1.44
C ARG A 143 13.94 2.41 -1.06
N PHE A 144 13.64 1.13 -1.07
CA PHE A 144 14.58 0.06 -0.69
C PHE A 144 15.61 -0.25 -1.77
N LEU A 145 15.29 0.03 -3.02
CA LEU A 145 16.22 -0.09 -4.15
C LEU A 145 17.36 0.94 -4.12
N GLN A 146 17.26 1.98 -3.27
CA GLN A 146 18.25 3.02 -3.07
C GLN A 146 19.22 2.69 -1.92
N ILE A 147 18.86 1.74 -1.06
CA ILE A 147 19.70 1.36 0.08
C ILE A 147 20.89 0.53 -0.42
N PRO A 148 22.13 0.95 -0.13
CA PRO A 148 23.32 0.18 -0.50
C PRO A 148 23.25 -1.25 0.06
N GLY A 149 23.61 -2.23 -0.77
CA GLY A 149 23.62 -3.65 -0.36
C GLY A 149 22.30 -4.38 -0.53
N ASN A 150 21.15 -3.71 -0.69
CA ASN A 150 19.85 -4.37 -0.78
C ASN A 150 19.55 -5.07 -2.12
N LYS A 151 20.27 -4.74 -3.17
CA LYS A 151 19.97 -5.26 -4.52
C LYS A 151 19.89 -6.80 -4.63
N PRO A 152 20.77 -7.61 -3.99
CA PRO A 152 20.64 -9.06 -4.00
C PRO A 152 19.41 -9.54 -3.23
N TYR A 153 19.09 -8.96 -2.08
CA TYR A 153 17.94 -9.32 -1.26
C TYR A 153 16.62 -8.94 -1.90
N VAL A 154 16.54 -7.75 -2.52
CA VAL A 154 15.38 -7.37 -3.33
C VAL A 154 15.12 -8.38 -4.43
N ARG A 155 16.18 -8.89 -5.10
CA ARG A 155 16.02 -9.94 -6.12
C ARG A 155 15.40 -11.20 -5.52
N GLN A 156 15.88 -11.66 -4.37
CA GLN A 156 15.33 -12.85 -3.69
C GLN A 156 13.86 -12.65 -3.30
N ILE A 157 13.50 -11.46 -2.80
CA ILE A 157 12.09 -11.13 -2.45
C ILE A 157 11.21 -11.13 -3.71
N LEU A 158 11.70 -10.59 -4.83
CA LEU A 158 10.95 -10.56 -6.10
C LEU A 158 10.77 -11.95 -6.75
N GLU A 159 11.45 -12.98 -6.25
CA GLU A 159 11.24 -14.38 -6.63
C GLU A 159 10.12 -15.06 -5.82
N LEU A 160 9.65 -14.41 -4.73
CA LEU A 160 8.51 -14.86 -3.94
C LEU A 160 7.19 -14.38 -4.55
N PRO A 161 6.06 -15.02 -4.25
CA PRO A 161 4.74 -14.59 -4.75
C PRO A 161 4.25 -13.34 -4.01
N VAL A 162 4.93 -12.22 -4.20
CA VAL A 162 4.59 -10.93 -3.61
C VAL A 162 3.99 -9.98 -4.64
N THR A 163 3.10 -9.12 -4.21
CA THR A 163 2.70 -7.95 -4.97
C THR A 163 3.61 -6.78 -4.61
N VAL A 164 4.07 -6.04 -5.60
CA VAL A 164 4.97 -4.90 -5.42
C VAL A 164 4.23 -3.61 -5.75
N GLN A 165 4.17 -2.73 -4.77
CA GLN A 165 3.60 -1.39 -4.91
C GLN A 165 4.72 -0.36 -5.14
N VAL A 166 4.45 0.60 -6.01
CA VAL A 166 5.29 1.77 -6.31
C VAL A 166 4.50 3.04 -6.00
N ASN A 167 5.13 4.03 -5.37
CA ASN A 167 4.48 5.31 -5.14
C ASN A 167 4.28 6.07 -6.46
N ALA A 168 3.09 6.64 -6.64
CA ALA A 168 2.75 7.42 -7.81
C ALA A 168 3.71 8.62 -8.01
N GLU A 169 4.14 9.25 -6.93
CA GLU A 169 5.12 10.34 -6.94
C GLU A 169 6.44 9.95 -7.61
N THR A 170 6.91 8.72 -7.42
CA THR A 170 8.15 8.22 -8.02
C THR A 170 8.09 8.17 -9.55
N LEU A 171 6.90 7.98 -10.11
CA LEU A 171 6.68 8.05 -11.56
C LEU A 171 6.75 9.49 -12.11
N LEU A 172 6.64 10.49 -11.24
CA LEU A 172 6.81 11.90 -11.60
C LEU A 172 8.26 12.34 -11.53
N ASP A 173 9.07 11.71 -10.66
CA ASP A 173 10.49 11.99 -10.53
C ASP A 173 11.29 11.49 -11.74
N PHE A 174 11.92 12.40 -12.47
CA PHE A 174 12.70 12.10 -13.68
C PHE A 174 13.89 11.15 -13.42
N ARG A 175 14.43 11.10 -12.19
CA ARG A 175 15.58 10.25 -11.80
C ARG A 175 15.18 8.80 -11.60
N GLN A 176 13.96 8.55 -11.11
CA GLN A 176 13.49 7.23 -10.71
C GLN A 176 12.49 6.63 -11.72
N LYS A 177 11.72 7.47 -12.40
CA LYS A 177 10.70 7.07 -13.37
C LYS A 177 11.14 5.96 -14.33
N GLY A 178 12.30 6.14 -14.96
CA GLY A 178 12.79 5.17 -15.95
C GLY A 178 13.01 3.77 -15.36
N LYS A 179 13.47 3.70 -14.11
CA LYS A 179 13.68 2.43 -13.39
C LYS A 179 12.34 1.78 -13.06
N MET A 180 11.37 2.55 -12.56
CA MET A 180 10.04 2.03 -12.21
C MET A 180 9.28 1.55 -13.45
N LEU A 181 9.27 2.31 -14.52
CA LEU A 181 8.69 1.88 -15.81
C LEU A 181 9.28 0.56 -16.31
N LYS A 182 10.60 0.35 -16.12
CA LYS A 182 11.26 -0.91 -16.47
C LYS A 182 10.80 -2.06 -15.57
N MET A 183 10.56 -1.81 -14.29
CA MET A 183 10.02 -2.82 -13.36
C MET A 183 8.60 -3.22 -13.74
N PHE A 184 7.72 -2.26 -14.04
CA PHE A 184 6.37 -2.53 -14.53
C PHE A 184 6.40 -3.38 -15.82
N LYS A 185 7.21 -2.99 -16.82
CA LYS A 185 7.37 -3.76 -18.07
C LYS A 185 7.84 -5.19 -17.87
N LYS A 186 8.57 -5.46 -16.79
CA LYS A 186 9.09 -6.80 -16.47
C LYS A 186 8.17 -7.60 -15.55
N GLY A 187 7.02 -7.07 -15.15
CA GLY A 187 6.16 -7.69 -14.15
C GLY A 187 6.82 -7.79 -12.76
N GLN A 188 7.70 -6.87 -12.42
CA GLN A 188 8.38 -6.75 -11.13
C GLN A 188 7.77 -5.65 -10.24
N ALA A 189 6.85 -4.88 -10.78
CA ALA A 189 5.98 -3.95 -10.08
C ALA A 189 4.57 -4.15 -10.62
N HIS A 190 3.56 -4.10 -9.76
CA HIS A 190 2.23 -4.60 -10.06
C HIS A 190 1.15 -3.55 -9.88
N ILE A 191 1.24 -2.71 -8.85
CA ILE A 191 0.25 -1.72 -8.45
C ILE A 191 0.92 -0.41 -8.05
N ILE A 192 0.13 0.66 -7.99
CA ILE A 192 0.57 1.96 -7.47
C ILE A 192 -0.28 2.40 -6.29
N GLY A 193 0.29 3.26 -5.45
CA GLY A 193 -0.40 3.96 -4.35
C GLY A 193 0.02 5.41 -4.32
N SER A 194 -0.82 6.29 -3.77
CA SER A 194 -0.46 7.69 -3.62
C SER A 194 0.53 7.92 -2.49
N ASP A 195 0.42 7.10 -1.44
CA ASP A 195 1.14 7.31 -0.18
C ASP A 195 0.90 8.72 0.37
N CYS A 196 -0.35 9.22 0.20
CA CYS A 196 -0.72 10.58 0.54
C CYS A 196 -0.87 10.76 2.04
N HIS A 197 -0.40 11.93 2.54
CA HIS A 197 -0.38 12.24 3.98
C HIS A 197 -1.09 13.54 4.32
N GLY A 198 -1.46 14.37 3.34
CA GLY A 198 -2.11 15.65 3.61
C GLY A 198 -2.42 16.46 2.37
N MET A 199 -2.84 17.71 2.58
CA MET A 199 -3.23 18.64 1.52
C MET A 199 -2.09 19.55 1.05
N HIS A 200 -0.95 19.57 1.75
CA HIS A 200 0.19 20.44 1.45
C HIS A 200 1.49 19.67 1.24
N HIS A 201 1.66 18.58 1.94
CA HIS A 201 2.78 17.65 1.81
C HIS A 201 2.27 16.28 1.46
N ARG A 202 2.95 15.58 0.52
CA ARG A 202 2.56 14.24 0.05
C ARG A 202 1.05 14.23 -0.27
N VAL A 203 0.63 15.16 -1.12
CA VAL A 203 -0.77 15.29 -1.53
C VAL A 203 -1.21 14.08 -2.36
N PRO A 204 -2.50 13.76 -2.42
CA PRO A 204 -3.01 12.74 -3.33
C PRO A 204 -2.54 13.03 -4.77
N ASN A 205 -2.02 12.02 -5.43
CA ASN A 205 -1.40 12.18 -6.75
C ASN A 205 -1.52 10.92 -7.63
N LEU A 206 -2.36 9.97 -7.24
CA LEU A 206 -2.48 8.68 -7.92
C LEU A 206 -2.70 8.83 -9.42
N TRP A 207 -3.60 9.74 -9.82
CA TRP A 207 -3.95 9.99 -11.23
C TRP A 207 -2.75 10.46 -12.06
N LEU A 208 -1.86 11.28 -11.49
CA LEU A 208 -0.65 11.74 -12.18
C LEU A 208 0.31 10.57 -12.48
N GLY A 209 0.48 9.66 -11.53
CA GLY A 209 1.24 8.42 -11.76
C GLY A 209 0.60 7.55 -12.83
N ARG A 210 -0.73 7.43 -12.82
CA ARG A 210 -1.52 6.69 -13.82
C ARG A 210 -1.36 7.28 -15.23
N GLU A 211 -1.42 8.60 -15.38
CA GLU A 211 -1.17 9.29 -16.66
C GLU A 211 0.22 8.97 -17.23
N VAL A 212 1.23 8.93 -16.35
CA VAL A 212 2.59 8.54 -16.77
C VAL A 212 2.63 7.09 -17.26
N LEU A 213 1.99 6.17 -16.54
CA LEU A 213 1.92 4.75 -16.94
C LEU A 213 1.19 4.61 -18.29
N GLU A 214 0.02 5.23 -18.43
CA GLU A 214 -0.75 5.18 -19.68
C GLU A 214 0.04 5.73 -20.87
N LYS A 215 0.66 6.92 -20.70
CA LYS A 215 1.48 7.55 -21.75
C LYS A 215 2.71 6.73 -22.13
N LYS A 216 3.30 5.96 -21.21
CA LYS A 216 4.57 5.26 -21.43
C LYS A 216 4.42 3.77 -21.72
N LEU A 217 3.36 3.14 -21.21
CA LEU A 217 3.12 1.70 -21.32
C LEU A 217 1.86 1.36 -22.12
N GLY A 218 0.99 2.35 -22.34
CA GLY A 218 -0.25 2.21 -23.09
C GLY A 218 -1.50 2.02 -22.23
N HIS A 219 -2.65 2.26 -22.85
CA HIS A 219 -3.95 2.16 -22.18
C HIS A 219 -4.25 0.74 -21.70
N GLU A 220 -3.99 -0.26 -22.52
CA GLU A 220 -4.17 -1.67 -22.19
C GLU A 220 -3.36 -2.09 -20.95
N PHE A 221 -2.14 -1.56 -20.80
CA PHE A 221 -1.34 -1.81 -19.59
C PHE A 221 -2.05 -1.29 -18.34
N LEU A 222 -2.59 -0.07 -18.41
CA LEU A 222 -3.31 0.54 -17.29
C LEU A 222 -4.58 -0.24 -16.93
N GLU A 223 -5.32 -0.71 -17.94
CA GLU A 223 -6.50 -1.56 -17.74
C GLU A 223 -6.15 -2.90 -17.09
N ASN A 224 -5.06 -3.51 -17.51
CA ASN A 224 -4.56 -4.75 -16.92
C ASN A 224 -4.11 -4.56 -15.47
N MET A 225 -3.46 -3.43 -15.15
CA MET A 225 -3.08 -3.09 -13.77
C MET A 225 -4.32 -2.89 -12.88
N ASP A 226 -5.35 -2.17 -13.33
CA ASP A 226 -6.60 -1.99 -12.60
C ASP A 226 -7.34 -3.32 -12.38
N SER A 227 -7.36 -4.14 -13.43
CA SER A 227 -7.96 -5.47 -13.37
C SER A 227 -7.21 -6.39 -12.39
N TYR A 228 -5.88 -6.33 -12.40
CA TYR A 228 -5.04 -7.04 -11.43
C TYR A 228 -5.35 -6.60 -9.99
N GLY A 229 -5.38 -5.29 -9.72
CA GLY A 229 -5.69 -4.78 -8.38
C GLY A 229 -7.09 -5.19 -7.89
N THR A 230 -8.09 -5.13 -8.77
CA THR A 230 -9.46 -5.58 -8.45
C THR A 230 -9.51 -7.08 -8.18
N LYS A 231 -8.79 -7.87 -8.97
CA LYS A 231 -8.69 -9.32 -8.83
C LYS A 231 -7.96 -9.69 -7.54
N LEU A 232 -6.87 -9.00 -7.22
CA LEU A 232 -6.07 -9.20 -6.01
C LEU A 232 -6.94 -9.12 -4.75
N LEU A 233 -7.72 -8.05 -4.60
CA LEU A 233 -8.60 -7.89 -3.45
C LEU A 233 -9.67 -9.00 -3.35
N LYS A 234 -10.13 -9.53 -4.48
CA LYS A 234 -11.17 -10.58 -4.51
C LYS A 234 -10.63 -11.98 -4.25
N GLU A 235 -9.51 -12.33 -4.85
CA GLU A 235 -8.90 -13.66 -4.71
C GLU A 235 -8.37 -13.91 -3.30
N HIS A 236 -8.04 -12.83 -2.61
CA HIS A 236 -7.56 -12.86 -1.23
C HIS A 236 -8.65 -12.59 -0.20
N GLN A 237 -9.93 -12.56 -0.58
CA GLN A 237 -11.03 -12.46 0.38
C GLN A 237 -11.08 -13.68 1.29
N ILE A 238 -11.14 -13.42 2.59
CA ILE A 238 -11.42 -14.45 3.61
C ILE A 238 -12.94 -14.48 3.77
N HIS A 239 -13.55 -15.61 3.44
CA HIS A 239 -14.96 -15.84 3.77
C HIS A 239 -15.04 -16.17 5.26
N PRO A 240 -15.94 -15.53 6.03
CA PRO A 240 -16.14 -15.79 7.45
C PRO A 240 -16.64 -17.21 7.72
#